data_d35814e1021b3379108f848fa783844e
#
_entry.id   d35814e1021b3379108f848fa783844e
#
_cell.length_a   1.000
_cell.length_b   1.000
_cell.length_c   1.000
_cell.angle_alpha   90.00
_cell.angle_beta   90.00
_cell.angle_gamma   90.00
#
_symmetry.space_group_name_H-M   'P 1'
#
loop_
_entity.id
_entity.type
_entity.pdbx_description
1 polymer ?
#
loop_
_entity_poly.entity_id
_entity_poly.type
_entity_poly.pdbx_seq_one_letter_code
_entity_poly.pdbx_strand_id
1 'polypeptide(L)'
;MRVIDQRLFQAMMGLRAMAALACLFLSAALSAFATPANAAATALRKPTVVLVHGAFAESSSWNPVTARLLAKGYPVIAIAIPLRGVKSDAVYLDKLLGSIDGPVVLVGHSYGGNVISNISTTETNVKALVFVSGVAPDVGESASSLAGKFPGSTLGATLAPPVVLADGSKDLYIQQDKYPAQFCADVPLREAKLMATTQRPITARALDEGGGVPAWKTLPSWFLYGSADRNIPPAVHAFMAKRAGAKQIVEIQGASHVVMISHPEALVKLIDVAAAESVH
;
A
#
# COMPACT_ATOMS: atom_id res chain seq x y z
N MET A 1 -60.55 31.19 -65.35
CA MET A 1 -60.76 30.59 -64.00
C MET A 1 -60.40 29.09 -64.09
N ARG A 2 -59.26 28.68 -63.60
CA ARG A 2 -58.82 27.30 -63.65
C ARG A 2 -59.35 26.56 -62.36
N VAL A 3 -60.19 25.56 -62.60
CA VAL A 3 -60.65 24.68 -61.55
C VAL A 3 -59.48 23.82 -61.11
N ILE A 4 -59.03 23.96 -59.84
CA ILE A 4 -58.02 23.14 -59.22
C ILE A 4 -58.63 21.80 -58.86
N ASP A 5 -58.08 20.72 -59.40
CA ASP A 5 -58.52 19.35 -59.26
C ASP A 5 -58.47 18.91 -57.79
N GLN A 6 -59.62 18.71 -57.16
CA GLN A 6 -59.76 18.29 -55.76
C GLN A 6 -59.13 16.92 -55.49
N ARG A 7 -58.89 16.11 -56.49
CA ARG A 7 -58.26 14.76 -56.35
C ARG A 7 -56.77 14.85 -56.04
N LEU A 8 -56.08 15.87 -56.60
CA LEU A 8 -54.65 16.10 -56.29
C LEU A 8 -54.46 16.58 -54.85
N PHE A 9 -55.40 17.36 -54.30
CA PHE A 9 -55.31 17.83 -52.92
C PHE A 9 -55.52 16.72 -51.87
N GLN A 10 -56.42 15.77 -52.15
CA GLN A 10 -56.64 14.62 -51.27
C GLN A 10 -55.47 13.61 -51.31
N ALA A 11 -54.82 13.41 -52.42
CA ALA A 11 -53.65 12.51 -52.55
C ALA A 11 -52.45 13.08 -51.78
N MET A 12 -52.22 14.40 -51.76
CA MET A 12 -51.16 15.04 -51.00
C MET A 12 -51.37 15.01 -49.48
N MET A 13 -52.63 15.08 -49.03
CA MET A 13 -52.95 14.94 -47.57
C MET A 13 -52.78 13.51 -47.07
N GLY A 14 -53.11 12.50 -47.87
CA GLY A 14 -52.89 11.09 -47.48
C GLY A 14 -51.40 10.72 -47.37
N LEU A 15 -50.55 11.24 -48.25
CA LEU A 15 -49.12 10.99 -48.21
C LEU A 15 -48.40 11.61 -47.03
N ARG A 16 -48.89 12.79 -46.55
CA ARG A 16 -48.34 13.47 -45.36
C ARG A 16 -48.75 12.74 -44.05
N ALA A 17 -49.93 12.17 -43.99
CA ALA A 17 -50.37 11.41 -42.82
C ALA A 17 -49.62 10.09 -42.67
N MET A 18 -49.32 9.40 -43.77
CA MET A 18 -48.50 8.16 -43.72
C MET A 18 -47.03 8.41 -43.35
N ALA A 19 -46.46 9.51 -43.77
CA ALA A 19 -45.09 9.88 -43.41
C ALA A 19 -44.96 10.25 -41.92
N ALA A 20 -45.98 10.89 -41.33
CA ALA A 20 -46.01 11.23 -39.91
C ALA A 20 -46.17 9.96 -38.98
N LEU A 21 -46.92 8.98 -39.43
CA LEU A 21 -47.09 7.71 -38.67
C LEU A 21 -45.82 6.87 -38.74
N ALA A 22 -45.10 6.83 -39.88
CA ALA A 22 -43.86 6.08 -39.99
C ALA A 22 -42.71 6.67 -39.14
N CYS A 23 -42.66 8.00 -38.96
CA CYS A 23 -41.70 8.63 -38.07
C CYS A 23 -41.98 8.39 -36.57
N LEU A 24 -43.23 8.23 -36.18
CA LEU A 24 -43.61 7.91 -34.79
C LEU A 24 -43.29 6.47 -34.38
N PHE A 25 -43.34 5.50 -35.30
CA PHE A 25 -42.96 4.12 -35.03
C PHE A 25 -41.44 3.89 -35.07
N LEU A 26 -40.70 4.69 -35.83
CA LEU A 26 -39.24 4.57 -35.88
C LEU A 26 -38.58 5.18 -34.64
N SER A 27 -39.17 6.20 -34.01
CA SER A 27 -38.66 6.78 -32.75
C SER A 27 -38.95 5.92 -31.53
N ALA A 28 -39.99 5.09 -31.53
CA ALA A 28 -40.28 4.17 -30.44
C ALA A 28 -39.40 2.90 -30.45
N ALA A 29 -38.90 2.49 -31.61
CA ALA A 29 -38.02 1.32 -31.74
C ALA A 29 -36.55 1.59 -31.37
N LEU A 30 -36.09 2.86 -31.37
CA LEU A 30 -34.72 3.22 -31.01
C LEU A 30 -34.53 3.42 -29.51
N SER A 31 -35.59 3.52 -28.71
CA SER A 31 -35.51 3.70 -27.25
C SER A 31 -35.36 2.40 -26.46
N ALA A 32 -35.44 1.23 -27.11
CA ALA A 32 -35.43 -0.08 -26.44
C ALA A 32 -34.05 -0.73 -26.35
N PHE A 33 -32.97 -0.12 -26.94
CA PHE A 33 -31.62 -0.63 -26.87
C PHE A 33 -30.63 0.27 -26.12
N ALA A 34 -31.12 1.19 -25.31
CA ALA A 34 -30.28 1.76 -24.25
C ALA A 34 -30.13 0.72 -23.16
N THR A 35 -29.34 -0.33 -23.40
CA THR A 35 -28.81 -1.16 -22.32
C THR A 35 -28.10 -0.23 -21.35
N PRO A 36 -28.42 -0.28 -20.06
CA PRO A 36 -27.66 0.47 -19.07
C PRO A 36 -26.25 -0.15 -18.99
N ALA A 37 -25.35 0.31 -19.87
CA ALA A 37 -23.94 -0.08 -19.83
C ALA A 37 -23.24 0.39 -18.53
N ASN A 38 -23.98 0.95 -17.59
CA ASN A 38 -23.44 1.52 -16.35
C ASN A 38 -23.91 0.81 -15.07
N ALA A 39 -24.70 -0.27 -15.16
CA ALA A 39 -25.11 -1.04 -13.98
C ALA A 39 -24.23 -2.25 -13.68
N ALA A 40 -23.33 -2.63 -14.61
CA ALA A 40 -22.41 -3.77 -14.42
C ALA A 40 -21.01 -3.36 -13.88
N ALA A 41 -20.77 -2.08 -13.60
CA ALA A 41 -19.43 -1.57 -13.27
C ALA A 41 -19.25 -1.22 -11.77
N THR A 42 -20.16 -1.61 -10.90
CA THR A 42 -19.96 -1.52 -9.44
C THR A 42 -19.67 -2.88 -8.81
N ALA A 43 -19.03 -3.79 -9.51
CA ALA A 43 -18.24 -4.80 -8.82
C ALA A 43 -17.19 -4.02 -8.00
N LEU A 44 -17.29 -4.08 -6.67
CA LEU A 44 -16.39 -3.42 -5.73
C LEU A 44 -14.94 -3.67 -6.18
N ARG A 45 -14.32 -2.64 -6.80
CA ARG A 45 -12.94 -2.76 -7.26
C ARG A 45 -12.09 -3.00 -6.03
N LYS A 46 -11.27 -4.05 -6.05
CA LYS A 46 -10.32 -4.29 -4.96
C LYS A 46 -9.48 -3.04 -4.73
N PRO A 47 -9.17 -2.70 -3.46
CA PRO A 47 -8.29 -1.58 -3.18
C PRO A 47 -6.91 -1.81 -3.78
N THR A 48 -6.21 -0.74 -4.13
CA THR A 48 -4.80 -0.83 -4.50
C THR A 48 -3.98 -1.11 -3.25
N VAL A 49 -3.12 -2.13 -3.29
CA VAL A 49 -2.17 -2.43 -2.21
C VAL A 49 -0.85 -1.73 -2.51
N VAL A 50 -0.47 -0.78 -1.66
CA VAL A 50 0.82 -0.07 -1.76
C VAL A 50 1.77 -0.62 -0.71
N LEU A 51 2.91 -1.16 -1.16
CA LEU A 51 3.92 -1.85 -0.34
C LEU A 51 5.14 -0.95 -0.17
N VAL A 52 5.45 -0.58 1.07
CA VAL A 52 6.52 0.35 1.45
C VAL A 52 7.61 -0.42 2.19
N HIS A 53 8.80 -0.56 1.57
CA HIS A 53 9.92 -1.29 2.16
C HIS A 53 10.61 -0.51 3.29
N GLY A 54 11.38 -1.23 4.12
CA GLY A 54 12.20 -0.66 5.19
C GLY A 54 13.64 -0.37 4.79
N ALA A 55 14.43 0.01 5.78
CA ALA A 55 15.89 0.12 5.68
C ALA A 55 16.52 -1.23 5.33
N PHE A 56 17.69 -1.22 4.70
CA PHE A 56 18.46 -2.42 4.34
C PHE A 56 17.72 -3.40 3.42
N ALA A 57 16.58 -2.97 2.87
CA ALA A 57 15.73 -3.69 1.94
C ALA A 57 15.32 -2.75 0.80
N GLU A 58 14.64 -3.27 -0.21
CA GLU A 58 14.09 -2.48 -1.31
C GLU A 58 12.79 -3.09 -1.85
N SER A 59 12.21 -2.50 -2.91
CA SER A 59 10.92 -2.95 -3.46
C SER A 59 10.87 -4.43 -3.80
N SER A 60 11.99 -5.02 -4.23
CA SER A 60 12.09 -6.46 -4.57
C SER A 60 11.87 -7.37 -3.36
N SER A 61 12.06 -6.89 -2.14
CA SER A 61 11.75 -7.66 -0.92
C SER A 61 10.26 -8.02 -0.80
N TRP A 62 9.40 -7.34 -1.56
CA TRP A 62 7.99 -7.60 -1.64
C TRP A 62 7.58 -8.64 -2.70
N ASN A 63 8.52 -9.14 -3.53
CA ASN A 63 8.21 -10.03 -4.65
C ASN A 63 7.33 -11.24 -4.27
N PRO A 64 7.58 -11.97 -3.15
CA PRO A 64 6.74 -13.10 -2.77
C PRO A 64 5.29 -12.72 -2.44
N VAL A 65 5.08 -11.55 -1.83
CA VAL A 65 3.75 -11.00 -1.50
C VAL A 65 3.08 -10.45 -2.75
N THR A 66 3.82 -9.68 -3.56
CA THR A 66 3.33 -9.07 -4.81
C THR A 66 2.79 -10.12 -5.75
N ALA A 67 3.52 -11.21 -5.99
CA ALA A 67 3.08 -12.30 -6.87
C ALA A 67 1.74 -12.90 -6.42
N ARG A 68 1.55 -13.09 -5.10
CA ARG A 68 0.32 -13.64 -4.53
C ARG A 68 -0.85 -12.67 -4.61
N LEU A 69 -0.61 -11.38 -4.35
CA LEU A 69 -1.64 -10.35 -4.45
C LEU A 69 -2.11 -10.17 -5.90
N LEU A 70 -1.18 -10.14 -6.87
CA LEU A 70 -1.50 -10.08 -8.30
C LEU A 70 -2.32 -11.30 -8.74
N ALA A 71 -1.95 -12.51 -8.30
CA ALA A 71 -2.71 -13.74 -8.56
C ALA A 71 -4.13 -13.68 -7.97
N LYS A 72 -4.34 -12.91 -6.90
CA LYS A 72 -5.66 -12.64 -6.32
C LYS A 72 -6.41 -11.48 -7.01
N GLY A 73 -5.80 -10.82 -7.99
CA GLY A 73 -6.41 -9.70 -8.74
C GLY A 73 -6.40 -8.37 -7.99
N TYR A 74 -5.48 -8.14 -7.06
CA TYR A 74 -5.25 -6.82 -6.49
C TYR A 74 -4.39 -5.97 -7.44
N PRO A 75 -4.68 -4.68 -7.63
CA PRO A 75 -3.69 -3.73 -8.10
C PRO A 75 -2.61 -3.58 -7.02
N VAL A 76 -1.32 -3.66 -7.40
CA VAL A 76 -0.20 -3.62 -6.44
C VAL A 76 0.86 -2.63 -6.91
N ILE A 77 1.36 -1.82 -5.98
CA ILE A 77 2.51 -0.94 -6.19
C ILE A 77 3.52 -1.20 -5.07
N ALA A 78 4.71 -1.70 -5.40
CA ALA A 78 5.85 -1.79 -4.48
C ALA A 78 6.76 -0.58 -4.72
N ILE A 79 6.61 0.46 -3.90
CA ILE A 79 7.31 1.73 -4.07
C ILE A 79 8.76 1.64 -3.58
N ALA A 80 9.68 2.29 -4.30
CA ALA A 80 11.07 2.46 -3.87
C ALA A 80 11.21 3.74 -3.04
N ILE A 81 11.17 3.61 -1.72
CA ILE A 81 11.33 4.72 -0.78
C ILE A 81 12.80 5.17 -0.74
N PRO A 82 13.07 6.50 -0.74
CA PRO A 82 14.43 7.04 -0.77
C PRO A 82 15.28 6.72 0.47
N LEU A 83 14.68 6.54 1.66
CA LEU A 83 15.35 6.28 2.95
C LEU A 83 16.27 7.45 3.39
N ARG A 84 15.81 8.68 3.15
CA ARG A 84 16.59 9.92 3.42
C ARG A 84 16.10 10.70 4.64
N GLY A 85 14.85 10.51 5.07
CA GLY A 85 14.22 11.16 6.22
C GLY A 85 12.74 10.85 6.26
N VAL A 86 12.17 10.70 7.46
CA VAL A 86 10.76 10.31 7.63
C VAL A 86 9.81 11.27 6.94
N LYS A 87 10.01 12.58 7.14
CA LYS A 87 9.14 13.61 6.55
C LYS A 87 9.26 13.66 5.03
N SER A 88 10.49 13.62 4.50
CA SER A 88 10.71 13.66 3.05
C SER A 88 10.16 12.42 2.37
N ASP A 89 10.34 11.25 2.98
CA ASP A 89 9.89 9.97 2.44
C ASP A 89 8.36 9.86 2.52
N ALA A 90 7.72 10.39 3.58
CA ALA A 90 6.27 10.48 3.67
C ALA A 90 5.67 11.43 2.61
N VAL A 91 6.28 12.60 2.39
CA VAL A 91 5.85 13.52 1.32
C VAL A 91 5.97 12.87 -0.06
N TYR A 92 7.05 12.10 -0.30
CA TYR A 92 7.21 11.33 -1.54
C TYR A 92 6.11 10.29 -1.71
N LEU A 93 5.78 9.55 -0.64
CA LEU A 93 4.69 8.58 -0.63
C LEU A 93 3.32 9.24 -0.85
N ASP A 94 3.04 10.40 -0.21
CA ASP A 94 1.79 11.15 -0.38
C ASP A 94 1.55 11.55 -1.85
N LYS A 95 2.61 11.91 -2.58
CA LYS A 95 2.50 12.23 -4.02
C LYS A 95 2.07 11.01 -4.84
N LEU A 96 2.61 9.83 -4.54
CA LEU A 96 2.16 8.59 -5.17
C LEU A 96 0.69 8.29 -4.80
N LEU A 97 0.34 8.35 -3.51
CA LEU A 97 -1.02 8.07 -3.05
C LEU A 97 -2.04 8.98 -3.71
N GLY A 98 -1.74 10.26 -3.89
CA GLY A 98 -2.59 11.22 -4.59
C GLY A 98 -2.77 10.95 -6.09
N SER A 99 -1.96 10.07 -6.70
CA SER A 99 -2.09 9.64 -8.10
C SER A 99 -2.90 8.36 -8.30
N ILE A 100 -3.35 7.74 -7.20
CA ILE A 100 -4.07 6.46 -7.23
C ILE A 100 -5.57 6.73 -7.09
N ASP A 101 -6.35 6.29 -8.07
CA ASP A 101 -7.80 6.32 -8.00
C ASP A 101 -8.35 5.18 -7.14
N GLY A 102 -9.29 5.53 -6.24
CA GLY A 102 -9.97 4.56 -5.37
C GLY A 102 -9.25 4.23 -4.08
N PRO A 103 -9.76 3.27 -3.29
CA PRO A 103 -9.26 2.97 -1.96
C PRO A 103 -7.89 2.30 -1.99
N VAL A 104 -7.08 2.59 -0.98
CA VAL A 104 -5.73 2.04 -0.79
C VAL A 104 -5.62 1.30 0.53
N VAL A 105 -5.02 0.11 0.51
CA VAL A 105 -4.42 -0.57 1.68
C VAL A 105 -2.93 -0.29 1.65
N LEU A 106 -2.43 0.40 2.66
CA LEU A 106 -1.04 0.83 2.75
C LEU A 106 -0.27 -0.08 3.70
N VAL A 107 0.77 -0.73 3.22
CA VAL A 107 1.55 -1.75 3.94
C VAL A 107 2.97 -1.27 4.14
N GLY A 108 3.45 -1.19 5.38
CA GLY A 108 4.80 -0.72 5.71
C GLY A 108 5.63 -1.74 6.47
N HIS A 109 6.79 -2.10 5.91
CA HIS A 109 7.78 -2.96 6.56
C HIS A 109 8.83 -2.12 7.29
N SER A 110 9.14 -2.48 8.54
CA SER A 110 10.26 -1.88 9.29
C SER A 110 10.17 -0.34 9.33
N TYR A 111 11.19 0.38 8.86
CA TYR A 111 11.15 1.83 8.67
C TYR A 111 10.00 2.30 7.76
N GLY A 112 9.57 1.49 6.80
CA GLY A 112 8.38 1.77 6.00
C GLY A 112 7.12 1.97 6.84
N GLY A 113 7.03 1.31 8.01
CA GLY A 113 5.99 1.56 9.01
C GLY A 113 6.04 2.98 9.57
N ASN A 114 7.24 3.53 9.82
CA ASN A 114 7.40 4.94 10.21
C ASN A 114 6.93 5.88 9.10
N VAL A 115 7.27 5.58 7.84
CA VAL A 115 6.85 6.38 6.67
C VAL A 115 5.32 6.39 6.55
N ILE A 116 4.65 5.21 6.60
CA ILE A 116 3.18 5.14 6.49
C ILE A 116 2.46 5.75 7.69
N SER A 117 3.11 5.85 8.85
CA SER A 117 2.57 6.54 10.00
C SER A 117 2.55 8.07 9.82
N ASN A 118 3.41 8.60 8.95
CA ASN A 118 3.59 10.05 8.76
C ASN A 118 2.96 10.60 7.47
N ILE A 119 2.13 9.81 6.78
CA ILE A 119 1.35 10.30 5.62
C ILE A 119 0.32 11.34 6.05
N SER A 120 -0.10 12.17 5.10
CA SER A 120 -1.27 13.04 5.28
C SER A 120 -2.55 12.21 5.43
N THR A 121 -3.34 12.53 6.44
CA THR A 121 -4.68 11.93 6.62
C THR A 121 -5.81 12.84 6.15
N THR A 122 -5.47 14.03 5.66
CA THR A 122 -6.43 14.96 5.08
C THR A 122 -6.68 14.56 3.63
N GLU A 123 -7.94 14.30 3.28
CA GLU A 123 -8.37 13.91 1.93
C GLU A 123 -7.65 12.66 1.37
N THR A 124 -7.22 11.75 2.27
CA THR A 124 -6.52 10.53 1.85
C THR A 124 -7.47 9.48 1.31
N ASN A 125 -7.01 8.75 0.29
CA ASN A 125 -7.66 7.53 -0.22
C ASN A 125 -7.23 6.26 0.54
N VAL A 126 -6.30 6.38 1.50
CA VAL A 126 -5.88 5.27 2.36
C VAL A 126 -6.99 4.90 3.33
N LYS A 127 -7.37 3.62 3.38
CA LYS A 127 -8.44 3.06 4.22
C LYS A 127 -7.94 2.12 5.30
N ALA A 128 -6.74 1.57 5.15
CA ALA A 128 -6.15 0.63 6.09
C ALA A 128 -4.63 0.75 6.11
N LEU A 129 -4.05 0.56 7.29
CA LEU A 129 -2.61 0.50 7.52
C LEU A 129 -2.23 -0.92 7.98
N VAL A 130 -1.24 -1.54 7.32
CA VAL A 130 -0.72 -2.84 7.71
C VAL A 130 0.76 -2.70 8.05
N PHE A 131 1.12 -2.93 9.31
CA PHE A 131 2.49 -2.88 9.81
C PHE A 131 3.11 -4.29 9.79
N VAL A 132 4.18 -4.45 9.04
CA VAL A 132 4.89 -5.73 8.85
C VAL A 132 6.27 -5.62 9.49
N SER A 133 6.48 -6.22 10.65
CA SER A 133 7.67 -5.93 11.48
C SER A 133 7.98 -4.43 11.51
N GLY A 134 6.92 -3.60 11.45
CA GLY A 134 6.97 -2.19 11.16
C GLY A 134 6.98 -1.32 12.41
N VAL A 135 7.63 -0.15 12.30
CA VAL A 135 7.62 0.88 13.34
C VAL A 135 6.31 1.69 13.25
N ALA A 136 5.59 1.83 14.36
CA ALA A 136 4.39 2.64 14.47
C ALA A 136 4.59 3.71 15.57
N PRO A 137 5.33 4.80 15.28
CA PRO A 137 5.69 5.81 16.28
C PRO A 137 4.49 6.66 16.69
N ASP A 138 4.53 7.20 17.91
CA ASP A 138 3.72 8.34 18.31
C ASP A 138 4.50 9.65 18.08
N VAL A 139 3.88 10.79 18.35
CA VAL A 139 4.47 12.13 18.18
C VAL A 139 5.85 12.20 18.83
N GLY A 140 6.86 12.58 18.07
CA GLY A 140 8.25 12.74 18.50
C GLY A 140 9.04 11.45 18.69
N GLU A 141 8.41 10.27 18.63
CA GLU A 141 9.14 9.00 18.66
C GLU A 141 9.81 8.75 17.30
N SER A 142 11.00 8.13 17.32
CA SER A 142 11.77 7.71 16.14
C SER A 142 11.88 6.18 16.07
N ALA A 143 12.33 5.67 14.92
CA ALA A 143 12.62 4.24 14.77
C ALA A 143 13.67 3.77 15.78
N SER A 144 14.75 4.56 15.97
CA SER A 144 15.81 4.26 16.94
C SER A 144 15.28 4.26 18.39
N SER A 145 14.49 5.25 18.78
CA SER A 145 13.96 5.35 20.14
C SER A 145 13.03 4.17 20.48
N LEU A 146 12.22 3.73 19.52
CA LEU A 146 11.33 2.59 19.69
C LEU A 146 12.08 1.25 19.70
N ALA A 147 13.05 1.04 18.80
CA ALA A 147 13.85 -0.18 18.78
C ALA A 147 14.64 -0.39 20.09
N GLY A 148 15.00 0.71 20.75
CA GLY A 148 15.68 0.68 22.05
C GLY A 148 14.75 0.64 23.28
N LYS A 149 13.42 0.68 23.10
CA LYS A 149 12.46 0.77 24.20
C LYS A 149 12.42 -0.47 25.10
N PHE A 150 12.65 -1.64 24.53
CA PHE A 150 12.73 -2.93 25.24
C PHE A 150 14.03 -3.64 24.85
N PRO A 151 14.60 -4.50 25.72
CA PRO A 151 15.77 -5.30 25.38
C PRO A 151 15.53 -6.22 24.18
N GLY A 152 16.58 -6.52 23.41
CA GLY A 152 16.55 -7.55 22.37
C GLY A 152 17.03 -7.09 20.99
N SER A 153 17.09 -5.78 20.69
CA SER A 153 17.69 -5.31 19.45
C SER A 153 19.21 -5.50 19.47
N THR A 154 19.73 -6.12 18.42
CA THR A 154 21.17 -6.30 18.19
C THR A 154 21.65 -5.58 16.93
N LEU A 155 20.79 -4.82 16.27
CA LEU A 155 21.06 -4.16 14.99
C LEU A 155 22.31 -3.30 15.04
N GLY A 156 22.47 -2.47 16.07
CA GLY A 156 23.60 -1.53 16.18
C GLY A 156 24.97 -2.21 16.13
N ALA A 157 25.10 -3.40 16.75
CA ALA A 157 26.37 -4.18 16.75
C ALA A 157 26.68 -4.82 15.38
N THR A 158 25.74 -4.82 14.46
CA THR A 158 25.90 -5.44 13.13
C THR A 158 26.08 -4.42 12.00
N LEU A 159 25.96 -3.13 12.31
CA LEU A 159 26.20 -2.08 11.32
C LEU A 159 27.67 -2.02 10.90
N ALA A 160 27.89 -1.78 9.62
CA ALA A 160 29.20 -1.40 9.09
C ALA A 160 29.54 0.04 9.52
N PRO A 161 30.83 0.46 9.44
CA PRO A 161 31.19 1.86 9.55
C PRO A 161 30.36 2.70 8.58
N PRO A 162 29.79 3.84 9.03
CA PRO A 162 28.94 4.67 8.16
C PRO A 162 29.69 5.19 6.93
N VAL A 163 29.02 5.20 5.78
CA VAL A 163 29.51 5.90 4.58
C VAL A 163 29.11 7.37 4.68
N VAL A 164 30.11 8.24 4.81
CA VAL A 164 29.89 9.70 4.89
C VAL A 164 29.73 10.26 3.47
N LEU A 165 28.61 10.90 3.20
CA LEU A 165 28.33 11.52 1.91
C LEU A 165 28.87 12.96 1.84
N ALA A 166 28.87 13.55 0.64
CA ALA A 166 29.42 14.88 0.40
C ALA A 166 28.73 16.00 1.19
N ASP A 167 27.45 15.81 1.53
CA ASP A 167 26.66 16.74 2.36
C ASP A 167 26.80 16.50 3.87
N GLY A 168 27.69 15.59 4.27
CA GLY A 168 27.93 15.19 5.67
C GLY A 168 26.92 14.18 6.23
N SER A 169 25.90 13.80 5.48
CA SER A 169 24.98 12.73 5.88
C SER A 169 25.69 11.37 5.93
N LYS A 170 25.15 10.45 6.72
CA LYS A 170 25.77 9.14 6.98
C LYS A 170 24.81 8.04 6.52
N ASP A 171 25.22 7.30 5.50
CA ASP A 171 24.53 6.09 5.06
C ASP A 171 24.95 4.88 5.89
N LEU A 172 23.97 4.14 6.39
CA LEU A 172 24.14 2.97 7.22
C LEU A 172 23.87 1.70 6.42
N TYR A 173 24.70 0.69 6.64
CA TYR A 173 24.58 -0.66 6.08
C TYR A 173 24.74 -1.69 7.19
N ILE A 174 24.09 -2.84 7.09
CA ILE A 174 24.42 -4.02 7.88
C ILE A 174 25.65 -4.69 7.22
N GLN A 175 26.62 -5.13 8.03
CA GLN A 175 27.76 -5.92 7.54
C GLN A 175 27.24 -7.16 6.80
N GLN A 176 27.73 -7.41 5.56
CA GLN A 176 27.15 -8.44 4.70
C GLN A 176 27.24 -9.86 5.30
N ASP A 177 28.29 -10.15 6.04
CA ASP A 177 28.48 -11.43 6.74
C ASP A 177 27.52 -11.61 7.93
N LYS A 178 27.06 -10.51 8.54
CA LYS A 178 26.11 -10.51 9.67
C LYS A 178 24.66 -10.41 9.21
N TYR A 179 24.41 -9.92 7.99
CA TYR A 179 23.09 -9.66 7.48
C TYR A 179 22.14 -10.88 7.55
N PRO A 180 22.54 -12.10 7.13
CA PRO A 180 21.67 -13.28 7.21
C PRO A 180 21.15 -13.55 8.64
N ALA A 181 22.04 -13.57 9.62
CA ALA A 181 21.68 -13.89 11.01
C ALA A 181 20.93 -12.74 11.70
N GLN A 182 21.19 -11.49 11.30
CA GLN A 182 20.57 -10.32 11.90
C GLN A 182 19.19 -10.02 11.32
N PHE A 183 19.09 -10.04 9.99
CA PHE A 183 17.95 -9.46 9.27
C PHE A 183 16.94 -10.50 8.78
N CYS A 184 17.43 -11.68 8.35
CA CYS A 184 16.66 -12.69 7.65
C CYS A 184 17.04 -14.13 8.05
N ALA A 185 17.09 -14.40 9.36
CA ALA A 185 17.60 -15.66 9.91
C ALA A 185 16.78 -16.91 9.51
N ASP A 186 15.55 -16.75 9.13
CA ASP A 186 14.63 -17.81 8.66
C ASP A 186 14.45 -17.87 7.14
N VAL A 187 15.26 -17.10 6.39
CA VAL A 187 15.32 -17.13 4.93
C VAL A 187 16.46 -18.05 4.49
N PRO A 188 16.35 -18.82 3.39
CA PRO A 188 17.44 -19.65 2.88
C PRO A 188 18.73 -18.84 2.70
N LEU A 189 19.86 -19.37 3.19
CA LEU A 189 21.14 -18.63 3.25
C LEU A 189 21.58 -18.06 1.90
N ARG A 190 21.29 -18.76 0.79
CA ARG A 190 21.61 -18.27 -0.56
C ARG A 190 20.86 -16.98 -0.87
N GLU A 191 19.58 -16.93 -0.54
CA GLU A 191 18.74 -15.74 -0.74
C GLU A 191 19.14 -14.62 0.21
N ALA A 192 19.36 -14.95 1.48
CA ALA A 192 19.82 -13.99 2.49
C ALA A 192 21.16 -13.30 2.10
N LYS A 193 22.08 -14.04 1.48
CA LYS A 193 23.34 -13.48 0.95
C LYS A 193 23.10 -12.56 -0.26
N LEU A 194 22.16 -12.86 -1.15
CA LEU A 194 21.78 -11.96 -2.25
C LEU A 194 21.17 -10.67 -1.69
N MET A 195 20.28 -10.77 -0.72
CA MET A 195 19.67 -9.61 -0.05
C MET A 195 20.76 -8.73 0.62
N ALA A 196 21.77 -9.33 1.24
CA ALA A 196 22.89 -8.60 1.84
C ALA A 196 23.66 -7.76 0.83
N THR A 197 23.78 -8.22 -0.42
CA THR A 197 24.50 -7.49 -1.49
C THR A 197 23.66 -6.38 -2.12
N THR A 198 22.34 -6.48 -2.07
CA THR A 198 21.40 -5.53 -2.67
C THR A 198 20.73 -4.62 -1.65
N GLN A 199 21.15 -4.67 -0.39
CA GLN A 199 20.57 -3.83 0.66
C GLN A 199 20.68 -2.34 0.32
N ARG A 200 19.56 -1.61 0.46
CA ARG A 200 19.52 -0.17 0.30
C ARG A 200 19.91 0.53 1.60
N PRO A 201 20.88 1.45 1.58
CA PRO A 201 21.26 2.19 2.78
C PRO A 201 20.17 3.14 3.25
N ILE A 202 20.14 3.36 4.54
CA ILE A 202 19.33 4.40 5.17
C ILE A 202 20.24 5.46 5.79
N THR A 203 19.83 6.73 5.74
CA THR A 203 20.56 7.74 6.50
C THR A 203 20.36 7.55 8.00
N ALA A 204 21.41 7.77 8.79
CA ALA A 204 21.32 7.77 10.26
C ALA A 204 20.21 8.73 10.74
N ARG A 205 20.11 9.91 10.12
CA ARG A 205 19.05 10.88 10.38
C ARG A 205 17.66 10.30 10.23
N ALA A 206 17.41 9.49 9.19
CA ALA A 206 16.08 8.92 8.95
C ALA A 206 15.64 7.95 10.07
N LEU A 207 16.60 7.24 10.70
CA LEU A 207 16.30 6.39 11.86
C LEU A 207 16.01 7.19 13.13
N ASP A 208 16.62 8.36 13.29
CA ASP A 208 16.52 9.20 14.48
C ASP A 208 15.46 10.31 14.38
N GLU A 209 14.93 10.55 13.17
CA GLU A 209 13.91 11.59 12.97
C GLU A 209 12.58 11.19 13.60
N GLY A 210 12.10 12.05 14.50
CA GLY A 210 10.81 11.92 15.16
C GLY A 210 9.64 12.24 14.21
N GLY A 211 8.58 11.43 14.30
CA GLY A 211 7.36 11.62 13.54
C GLY A 211 6.46 12.73 14.05
N GLY A 212 5.49 13.14 13.23
CA GLY A 212 4.36 14.00 13.57
C GLY A 212 3.20 13.21 14.19
N VAL A 213 1.97 13.74 14.04
CA VAL A 213 0.74 13.03 14.45
C VAL A 213 0.55 11.84 13.53
N PRO A 214 0.58 10.61 14.08
CA PRO A 214 0.61 9.44 13.21
C PRO A 214 -0.78 9.07 12.66
N ALA A 215 -0.80 8.59 11.42
CA ALA A 215 -2.01 8.20 10.68
C ALA A 215 -2.81 7.08 11.37
N TRP A 216 -2.16 6.20 12.14
CA TRP A 216 -2.84 5.12 12.87
C TRP A 216 -3.77 5.62 14.01
N LYS A 217 -3.71 6.92 14.38
CA LYS A 217 -4.68 7.51 15.33
C LYS A 217 -6.07 7.72 14.69
N THR A 218 -6.14 7.77 13.37
CA THR A 218 -7.39 8.02 12.62
C THR A 218 -7.75 6.91 11.65
N LEU A 219 -6.76 6.13 11.19
CA LEU A 219 -6.97 5.01 10.26
C LEU A 219 -6.85 3.67 10.99
N PRO A 220 -7.70 2.69 10.67
CA PRO A 220 -7.61 1.35 11.23
C PRO A 220 -6.30 0.67 10.84
N SER A 221 -5.74 -0.13 11.76
CA SER A 221 -4.43 -0.74 11.57
C SER A 221 -4.40 -2.22 11.94
N TRP A 222 -3.53 -2.96 11.26
CA TRP A 222 -3.23 -4.38 11.45
C TRP A 222 -1.73 -4.57 11.60
N PHE A 223 -1.31 -5.55 12.39
CA PHE A 223 0.11 -5.81 12.67
C PHE A 223 0.46 -7.28 12.44
N LEU A 224 1.60 -7.52 11.79
CA LEU A 224 2.20 -8.84 11.65
C LEU A 224 3.70 -8.72 11.86
N TYR A 225 4.28 -9.56 12.73
CA TYR A 225 5.71 -9.53 13.04
C TYR A 225 6.24 -10.91 13.46
N GLY A 226 7.56 -11.08 13.42
CA GLY A 226 8.24 -12.29 13.82
C GLY A 226 8.63 -12.31 15.30
N SER A 227 8.48 -13.46 15.98
CA SER A 227 8.90 -13.61 17.37
C SER A 227 10.42 -13.69 17.57
N ALA A 228 11.19 -13.88 16.48
CA ALA A 228 12.65 -13.88 16.47
C ALA A 228 13.26 -12.66 15.81
N ASP A 229 12.50 -11.54 15.72
CA ASP A 229 12.99 -10.28 15.19
C ASP A 229 14.10 -9.70 16.09
N ARG A 230 15.30 -9.51 15.51
CA ARG A 230 16.49 -8.97 16.18
C ARG A 230 16.76 -7.50 15.87
N ASN A 231 15.99 -6.89 14.95
CA ASN A 231 16.08 -5.48 14.64
C ASN A 231 15.15 -4.66 15.54
N ILE A 232 13.89 -5.07 15.57
CA ILE A 232 12.85 -4.48 16.42
C ILE A 232 12.31 -5.61 17.30
N PRO A 233 12.60 -5.61 18.61
CA PRO A 233 12.18 -6.69 19.49
C PRO A 233 10.67 -6.94 19.45
N PRO A 234 10.18 -8.21 19.54
CA PRO A 234 8.75 -8.53 19.53
C PRO A 234 7.94 -7.76 20.58
N ALA A 235 8.53 -7.47 21.75
CA ALA A 235 7.91 -6.65 22.79
C ALA A 235 7.61 -5.21 22.31
N VAL A 236 8.43 -4.65 21.44
CA VAL A 236 8.19 -3.32 20.81
C VAL A 236 7.00 -3.40 19.88
N HIS A 237 6.92 -4.43 19.04
CA HIS A 237 5.79 -4.64 18.13
C HIS A 237 4.48 -4.81 18.89
N ALA A 238 4.46 -5.66 19.91
CA ALA A 238 3.30 -5.85 20.76
C ALA A 238 2.85 -4.55 21.45
N PHE A 239 3.81 -3.77 21.95
CA PHE A 239 3.55 -2.45 22.55
C PHE A 239 2.91 -1.49 21.54
N MET A 240 3.49 -1.35 20.34
CA MET A 240 2.98 -0.45 19.31
C MET A 240 1.59 -0.88 18.80
N ALA A 241 1.40 -2.16 18.55
CA ALA A 241 0.13 -2.72 18.09
C ALA A 241 -1.01 -2.51 19.11
N LYS A 242 -0.74 -2.75 20.40
CA LYS A 242 -1.69 -2.51 21.49
C LYS A 242 -2.04 -1.02 21.59
N ARG A 243 -1.03 -0.14 21.55
CA ARG A 243 -1.21 1.31 21.63
C ARG A 243 -2.03 1.85 20.45
N ALA A 244 -1.80 1.34 19.25
CA ALA A 244 -2.54 1.72 18.05
C ALA A 244 -3.98 1.19 18.02
N GLY A 245 -4.40 0.36 18.97
CA GLY A 245 -5.72 -0.28 18.95
C GLY A 245 -5.90 -1.17 17.72
N ALA A 246 -4.85 -1.92 17.36
CA ALA A 246 -4.81 -2.74 16.14
C ALA A 246 -6.03 -3.68 16.06
N LYS A 247 -6.67 -3.73 14.90
CA LYS A 247 -7.82 -4.61 14.61
C LYS A 247 -7.44 -6.09 14.71
N GLN A 248 -6.23 -6.41 14.27
CA GLN A 248 -5.66 -7.75 14.39
C GLN A 248 -4.15 -7.67 14.60
N ILE A 249 -3.62 -8.57 15.44
CA ILE A 249 -2.20 -8.72 15.71
C ILE A 249 -1.84 -10.17 15.42
N VAL A 250 -0.84 -10.39 14.57
CA VAL A 250 -0.34 -11.71 14.20
C VAL A 250 1.14 -11.78 14.52
N GLU A 251 1.51 -12.62 15.49
CA GLU A 251 2.91 -12.96 15.79
C GLU A 251 3.24 -14.30 15.14
N ILE A 252 4.27 -14.32 14.27
CA ILE A 252 4.74 -15.53 13.62
C ILE A 252 5.90 -16.12 14.41
N GLN A 253 5.68 -17.29 14.99
CA GLN A 253 6.68 -17.95 15.83
C GLN A 253 7.92 -18.34 15.03
N GLY A 254 9.10 -17.96 15.53
CA GLY A 254 10.40 -18.26 14.93
C GLY A 254 10.77 -17.40 13.71
N ALA A 255 9.85 -16.58 13.18
CA ALA A 255 10.14 -15.73 12.05
C ALA A 255 11.07 -14.57 12.43
N SER A 256 11.96 -14.20 11.50
CA SER A 256 12.88 -13.08 11.62
C SER A 256 12.21 -11.75 11.23
N HIS A 257 13.01 -10.70 11.01
CA HIS A 257 12.52 -9.37 10.66
C HIS A 257 11.79 -9.29 9.31
N VAL A 258 12.10 -10.18 8.36
CA VAL A 258 11.57 -10.15 6.98
C VAL A 258 10.43 -11.15 6.76
N VAL A 259 9.42 -11.12 7.64
CA VAL A 259 8.28 -12.06 7.60
C VAL A 259 7.54 -12.06 6.26
N MET A 260 7.61 -10.98 5.48
CA MET A 260 7.00 -10.91 4.15
C MET A 260 7.72 -11.78 3.11
N ILE A 261 8.96 -12.19 3.39
CA ILE A 261 9.74 -13.10 2.53
C ILE A 261 9.53 -14.54 2.98
N SER A 262 9.70 -14.83 4.27
CA SER A 262 9.62 -16.18 4.81
C SER A 262 8.19 -16.70 5.00
N HIS A 263 7.21 -15.81 5.26
CA HIS A 263 5.81 -16.14 5.53
C HIS A 263 4.83 -15.28 4.72
N PRO A 264 4.99 -15.17 3.38
CA PRO A 264 4.18 -14.27 2.56
C PRO A 264 2.69 -14.58 2.60
N GLU A 265 2.31 -15.86 2.77
CA GLU A 265 0.89 -16.28 2.83
C GLU A 265 0.18 -15.69 4.05
N ALA A 266 0.85 -15.65 5.21
CA ALA A 266 0.29 -15.08 6.43
C ALA A 266 0.01 -13.58 6.26
N LEU A 267 0.94 -12.87 5.62
CA LEU A 267 0.76 -11.45 5.32
C LEU A 267 -0.34 -11.20 4.30
N VAL A 268 -0.39 -11.97 3.21
CA VAL A 268 -1.46 -11.82 2.20
C VAL A 268 -2.83 -12.05 2.82
N LYS A 269 -2.97 -13.03 3.71
CA LYS A 269 -4.21 -13.25 4.46
C LYS A 269 -4.59 -12.04 5.32
N LEU A 270 -3.62 -11.41 5.99
CA LEU A 270 -3.87 -10.21 6.78
C LEU A 270 -4.28 -9.01 5.91
N ILE A 271 -3.63 -8.86 4.74
CA ILE A 271 -3.99 -7.83 3.75
C ILE A 271 -5.41 -8.07 3.21
N ASP A 272 -5.82 -9.33 2.95
CA ASP A 272 -7.19 -9.65 2.53
C ASP A 272 -8.22 -9.19 3.58
N VAL A 273 -7.94 -9.41 4.88
CA VAL A 273 -8.81 -8.95 5.97
C VAL A 273 -8.88 -7.42 6.01
N ALA A 274 -7.74 -6.75 5.96
CA ALA A 274 -7.68 -5.29 5.95
C ALA A 274 -8.40 -4.70 4.73
N ALA A 275 -8.26 -5.32 3.56
CA ALA A 275 -8.94 -4.90 2.34
C ALA A 275 -10.47 -5.07 2.42
N ALA A 276 -10.95 -6.15 3.02
CA ALA A 276 -12.39 -6.38 3.19
C ALA A 276 -13.04 -5.33 4.10
N GLU A 277 -12.35 -4.91 5.17
CA GLU A 277 -12.83 -3.85 6.08
C GLU A 277 -12.70 -2.43 5.49
N SER A 278 -11.92 -2.26 4.40
CA SER A 278 -11.66 -0.96 3.75
C SER A 278 -12.73 -0.54 2.74
N VAL A 279 -13.64 -1.43 2.38
CA VAL A 279 -14.62 -1.24 1.28
C VAL A 279 -15.99 -0.86 1.82
N HIS A 280 -16.11 -0.77 3.14
CA HIS A 280 -17.31 -0.33 3.88
C HIS A 280 -17.04 1.02 4.53
#